data_a1226661d70ec54dac1ddfb378020e1a
#
_entry.id   a1226661d70ec54dac1ddfb378020e1a
#
_cell.length_a   1.000
_cell.length_b   1.000
_cell.length_c   1.000
_cell.angle_alpha   90.00
_cell.angle_beta   90.00
_cell.angle_gamma   90.00
#
_symmetry.space_group_name_H-M   'P 1'
#
loop_
_entity.id
_entity.type
_entity.pdbx_description
1 polymer ?
#
loop_
_entity_poly.entity_id
_entity_poly.type
_entity_poly.pdbx_seq_one_letter_code
_entity_poly.pdbx_strand_id
1 'polypeptide(L)'
;MKPNKRSSRLLALALSLVLSLSLSLPALAAGEDDIIYIHTAKDLCALSDSCAYDAWSRGKTVLLTADISLRGVDFEPIASFSGTFNGGGHTISGLTLTESLSPAGLFLTLERGAFVHALKVEGQVAPGGTKEFVGGIAGRSYGTIEECSFFGVVKGESAVGGIV
;
A
#
# COMPACT_ATOMS: atom_id res chain seq x y z
N MET A 1 -65.18 31.63 -12.93
CA MET A 1 -63.90 32.31 -12.56
C MET A 1 -62.76 31.65 -13.37
N LYS A 2 -62.22 32.39 -14.36
CA LYS A 2 -61.15 31.84 -15.21
C LYS A 2 -59.80 32.08 -14.52
N PRO A 3 -58.89 31.07 -14.42
CA PRO A 3 -57.60 31.27 -13.78
C PRO A 3 -56.73 32.19 -14.64
N ASN A 4 -56.07 33.11 -13.94
CA ASN A 4 -55.26 34.16 -14.58
C ASN A 4 -53.96 33.55 -15.17
N LYS A 5 -53.85 33.57 -16.50
CA LYS A 5 -52.71 33.01 -17.26
C LYS A 5 -51.35 33.62 -16.91
N ARG A 6 -51.31 34.75 -16.17
CA ARG A 6 -50.05 35.39 -15.76
C ARG A 6 -49.41 34.74 -14.56
N SER A 7 -50.16 34.15 -13.61
CA SER A 7 -49.64 33.49 -12.42
C SER A 7 -48.99 32.15 -12.74
N SER A 8 -49.51 31.40 -13.74
CA SER A 8 -48.96 30.11 -14.14
C SER A 8 -47.61 30.23 -14.88
N ARG A 9 -47.37 31.35 -15.57
CA ARG A 9 -46.07 31.60 -16.27
C ARG A 9 -44.98 32.04 -15.30
N LEU A 10 -45.30 32.74 -14.23
CA LEU A 10 -44.36 33.11 -13.16
C LEU A 10 -44.00 31.92 -12.31
N LEU A 11 -44.94 31.01 -12.02
CA LEU A 11 -44.67 29.79 -11.32
C LEU A 11 -43.78 28.81 -12.11
N ALA A 12 -43.99 28.72 -13.43
CA ALA A 12 -43.17 27.89 -14.31
C ALA A 12 -41.74 28.42 -14.46
N LEU A 13 -41.57 29.75 -14.49
CA LEU A 13 -40.24 30.38 -14.55
C LEU A 13 -39.48 30.24 -13.20
N ALA A 14 -40.18 30.35 -12.08
CA ALA A 14 -39.55 30.12 -10.77
C ALA A 14 -39.11 28.66 -10.56
N LEU A 15 -39.90 27.68 -11.05
CA LEU A 15 -39.58 26.28 -10.96
C LEU A 15 -38.40 25.88 -11.87
N SER A 16 -38.26 26.49 -13.03
CA SER A 16 -37.14 26.27 -13.96
C SER A 16 -35.83 26.88 -13.46
N LEU A 17 -35.90 27.99 -12.71
CA LEU A 17 -34.71 28.63 -12.13
C LEU A 17 -34.15 27.88 -10.93
N VAL A 18 -35.01 27.21 -10.16
CA VAL A 18 -34.57 26.34 -9.01
C VAL A 18 -33.97 25.05 -9.53
N LEU A 19 -34.40 24.51 -10.67
CA LEU A 19 -33.87 23.26 -11.22
C LEU A 19 -32.53 23.44 -11.93
N SER A 20 -32.17 24.67 -12.36
CA SER A 20 -30.90 24.97 -13.03
C SER A 20 -29.76 25.31 -12.05
N LEU A 21 -30.03 25.51 -10.76
CA LEU A 21 -29.03 25.87 -9.75
C LEU A 21 -28.50 24.67 -8.99
N SER A 22 -29.01 23.46 -9.27
CA SER A 22 -28.60 22.22 -8.57
C SER A 22 -27.55 21.38 -9.33
N LEU A 23 -26.96 21.89 -10.42
CA LEU A 23 -26.02 21.10 -11.24
C LEU A 23 -24.63 21.74 -11.37
N SER A 24 -24.11 22.32 -10.33
CA SER A 24 -22.66 22.58 -10.29
C SER A 24 -22.11 22.51 -8.86
N LEU A 25 -22.34 21.37 -8.19
CA LEU A 25 -21.31 20.92 -7.29
C LEU A 25 -20.17 20.38 -8.18
N PRO A 26 -18.96 20.95 -8.12
CA PRO A 26 -17.82 20.17 -8.56
C PRO A 26 -17.88 18.90 -7.72
N ALA A 27 -18.10 17.77 -8.35
CA ALA A 27 -17.70 16.50 -7.77
C ALA A 27 -16.23 16.67 -7.46
N LEU A 28 -15.93 16.98 -6.19
CA LEU A 28 -14.63 16.70 -5.65
C LEU A 28 -14.55 15.19 -5.79
N ALA A 29 -13.96 14.73 -6.87
CA ALA A 29 -13.44 13.38 -6.96
C ALA A 29 -12.34 13.33 -5.91
N ALA A 30 -12.73 13.12 -4.64
CA ALA A 30 -11.90 12.40 -3.72
C ALA A 30 -11.62 11.11 -4.47
N GLY A 31 -10.40 10.94 -4.96
CA GLY A 31 -9.98 9.65 -5.49
C GLY A 31 -10.39 8.65 -4.41
N GLU A 32 -11.20 7.67 -4.78
CA GLU A 32 -11.35 6.49 -3.93
C GLU A 32 -9.91 6.04 -3.73
N ASP A 33 -9.40 6.19 -2.49
CA ASP A 33 -8.12 5.63 -2.14
C ASP A 33 -8.23 4.15 -2.47
N ASP A 34 -7.44 3.70 -3.43
CA ASP A 34 -7.46 2.33 -3.93
C ASP A 34 -6.90 1.45 -2.81
N ILE A 35 -7.78 1.11 -1.85
CA ILE A 35 -7.40 0.38 -0.64
C ILE A 35 -7.40 -1.11 -0.94
N ILE A 36 -6.25 -1.72 -0.72
CA ILE A 36 -6.02 -3.15 -0.90
C ILE A 36 -5.93 -3.79 0.48
N TYR A 37 -6.84 -4.69 0.77
CA TYR A 37 -6.87 -5.42 2.03
C TYR A 37 -6.07 -6.72 1.93
N ILE A 38 -5.18 -6.95 2.88
CA ILE A 38 -4.39 -8.19 3.01
C ILE A 38 -4.86 -8.95 4.24
N HIS A 39 -5.50 -10.09 4.03
CA HIS A 39 -6.01 -10.96 5.08
C HIS A 39 -5.25 -12.27 5.19
N THR A 40 -4.56 -12.68 4.11
CA THR A 40 -3.91 -13.98 4.00
C THR A 40 -2.53 -13.88 3.35
N ALA A 41 -1.71 -14.92 3.51
CA ALA A 41 -0.44 -15.03 2.81
C ALA A 41 -0.61 -14.99 1.28
N LYS A 42 -1.72 -15.54 0.77
CA LYS A 42 -2.02 -15.50 -0.66
C LYS A 42 -2.24 -14.06 -1.16
N ASP A 43 -2.91 -13.23 -0.36
CA ASP A 43 -3.12 -11.82 -0.72
C ASP A 43 -1.78 -11.07 -0.74
N LEU A 44 -0.88 -11.41 0.19
CA LEU A 44 0.46 -10.81 0.23
C LEU A 44 1.32 -11.26 -0.97
N CYS A 45 1.22 -12.51 -1.41
CA CYS A 45 1.85 -12.98 -2.64
C CYS A 45 1.29 -12.23 -3.86
N ALA A 46 -0.03 -12.09 -3.96
CA ALA A 46 -0.66 -11.35 -5.06
C ALA A 46 -0.25 -9.86 -5.09
N LEU A 47 -0.04 -9.26 -3.92
CA LEU A 47 0.53 -7.93 -3.82
C LEU A 47 1.95 -7.90 -4.38
N SER A 48 2.80 -8.88 -4.00
CA SER A 48 4.17 -8.98 -4.49
C SER A 48 4.21 -9.09 -6.01
N ASP A 49 3.41 -10.01 -6.58
CA ASP A 49 3.30 -10.18 -8.03
C ASP A 49 2.90 -8.87 -8.74
N SER A 50 1.96 -8.13 -8.14
CA SER A 50 1.49 -6.84 -8.68
C SER A 50 2.56 -5.75 -8.61
N CYS A 51 3.44 -5.79 -7.61
CA CYS A 51 4.52 -4.83 -7.39
C CYS A 51 5.81 -5.15 -8.16
N ALA A 52 5.79 -6.11 -9.07
CA ALA A 52 6.93 -6.41 -9.96
C ALA A 52 7.28 -5.24 -10.91
N TYR A 53 6.35 -4.30 -11.11
CA TYR A 53 6.51 -3.13 -11.96
C TYR A 53 6.42 -1.82 -11.15
N ASP A 54 7.31 -0.89 -11.39
CA ASP A 54 7.61 0.31 -10.57
C ASP A 54 6.45 1.24 -10.25
N ALA A 55 5.39 1.26 -11.02
CA ALA A 55 4.33 2.27 -10.87
C ALA A 55 3.04 1.75 -10.24
N TRP A 56 2.88 0.43 -10.10
CA TRP A 56 1.59 -0.15 -9.76
C TRP A 56 1.07 0.27 -8.38
N SER A 57 1.93 0.32 -7.37
CA SER A 57 1.55 0.66 -5.99
C SER A 57 1.41 2.16 -5.72
N ARG A 58 1.76 3.01 -6.69
CA ARG A 58 1.72 4.46 -6.50
C ARG A 58 0.30 4.95 -6.23
N GLY A 59 0.12 5.71 -5.15
CA GLY A 59 -1.17 6.26 -4.73
C GLY A 59 -2.13 5.24 -4.14
N LYS A 60 -1.71 3.96 -3.99
CA LYS A 60 -2.52 2.93 -3.36
C LYS A 60 -2.20 2.82 -1.88
N THR A 61 -3.20 2.41 -1.11
CA THR A 61 -3.06 2.07 0.30
C THR A 61 -3.27 0.58 0.48
N VAL A 62 -2.26 -0.10 1.01
CA VAL A 62 -2.33 -1.51 1.43
C VAL A 62 -2.59 -1.53 2.93
N LEU A 63 -3.61 -2.25 3.37
CA LEU A 63 -3.96 -2.43 4.77
C LEU A 63 -3.89 -3.91 5.15
N LEU A 64 -2.97 -4.21 6.07
CA LEU A 64 -2.92 -5.52 6.70
C LEU A 64 -4.02 -5.60 7.76
N THR A 65 -4.85 -6.63 7.71
CA THR A 65 -6.03 -6.77 8.55
C THR A 65 -6.03 -8.02 9.44
N ALA A 66 -4.95 -8.80 9.35
CA ALA A 66 -4.70 -9.97 10.18
C ALA A 66 -3.21 -10.26 10.25
N ASP A 67 -2.79 -11.03 11.24
CA ASP A 67 -1.45 -11.60 11.28
C ASP A 67 -1.28 -12.61 10.13
N ILE A 68 -0.16 -12.52 9.43
CA ILE A 68 0.15 -13.38 8.28
C ILE A 68 1.30 -14.32 8.60
N SER A 69 1.14 -15.61 8.29
CA SER A 69 2.22 -16.58 8.36
C SER A 69 2.70 -16.98 6.96
N LEU A 70 3.98 -16.78 6.70
CA LEU A 70 4.65 -17.19 5.46
C LEU A 70 5.31 -18.57 5.58
N ARG A 71 5.11 -19.31 6.68
CA ARG A 71 5.70 -20.64 6.85
C ARG A 71 5.16 -21.63 5.82
N GLY A 72 6.06 -22.20 5.02
CA GLY A 72 5.69 -23.12 3.94
C GLY A 72 5.03 -22.47 2.73
N VAL A 73 5.09 -21.14 2.66
CA VAL A 73 4.65 -20.35 1.50
C VAL A 73 5.87 -19.98 0.68
N ASP A 74 5.82 -20.21 -0.61
CA ASP A 74 6.79 -19.71 -1.57
C ASP A 74 6.49 -18.24 -1.81
N PHE A 75 7.16 -17.38 -1.03
CA PHE A 75 6.93 -15.94 -1.04
C PHE A 75 8.10 -15.23 -1.71
N GLU A 76 7.83 -14.54 -2.79
CA GLU A 76 8.78 -13.62 -3.39
C GLU A 76 8.67 -12.23 -2.76
N PRO A 77 9.78 -11.59 -2.39
CA PRO A 77 9.78 -10.25 -1.83
C PRO A 77 9.14 -9.23 -2.76
N ILE A 78 8.52 -8.22 -2.17
CA ILE A 78 7.91 -7.11 -2.91
C ILE A 78 9.02 -6.29 -3.59
N ALA A 79 9.09 -6.36 -4.92
CA ALA A 79 10.23 -5.86 -5.69
C ALA A 79 10.39 -4.33 -5.60
N SER A 80 9.31 -3.59 -5.86
CA SER A 80 9.28 -2.12 -5.81
C SER A 80 7.96 -1.63 -5.24
N PHE A 81 8.02 -0.76 -4.25
CA PHE A 81 6.81 -0.24 -3.60
C PHE A 81 6.87 1.28 -3.43
N SER A 82 5.81 1.97 -3.85
CA SER A 82 5.71 3.44 -3.82
C SER A 82 4.41 3.98 -3.21
N GLY A 83 3.57 3.09 -2.64
CA GLY A 83 2.31 3.42 -1.98
C GLY A 83 2.42 3.59 -0.47
N THR A 84 1.28 3.51 0.21
CA THR A 84 1.20 3.41 1.67
C THR A 84 0.96 1.96 2.07
N PHE A 85 1.80 1.41 2.95
CA PHE A 85 1.60 0.09 3.56
C PHE A 85 1.34 0.27 5.05
N ASN A 86 0.10 0.07 5.45
CA ASN A 86 -0.31 0.12 6.84
C ASN A 86 -0.38 -1.31 7.40
N GLY A 87 0.54 -1.65 8.29
CA GLY A 87 0.58 -2.94 8.95
C GLY A 87 -0.53 -3.15 9.98
N GLY A 88 -1.26 -2.09 10.39
CA GLY A 88 -2.34 -2.19 11.36
C GLY A 88 -1.92 -2.73 12.74
N GLY A 89 -0.62 -2.72 13.05
CA GLY A 89 -0.06 -3.36 14.25
C GLY A 89 0.08 -4.88 14.14
N HIS A 90 -0.30 -5.47 13.01
CA HIS A 90 -0.20 -6.92 12.73
C HIS A 90 1.23 -7.37 12.43
N THR A 91 1.42 -8.69 12.46
CA THR A 91 2.71 -9.34 12.26
C THR A 91 2.70 -10.16 10.97
N ILE A 92 3.73 -9.99 10.14
CA ILE A 92 4.10 -10.93 9.08
C ILE A 92 5.21 -11.83 9.64
N SER A 93 4.93 -13.11 9.85
CA SER A 93 5.84 -14.07 10.45
C SER A 93 6.34 -15.14 9.47
N GLY A 94 7.48 -15.72 9.77
CA GLY A 94 8.04 -16.82 8.98
C GLY A 94 8.67 -16.39 7.66
N LEU A 95 9.01 -15.11 7.50
CA LEU A 95 9.78 -14.63 6.36
C LEU A 95 11.11 -15.36 6.28
N THR A 96 11.44 -15.97 5.15
CA THR A 96 12.70 -16.67 4.93
C THR A 96 13.25 -16.32 3.56
N LEU A 97 14.30 -15.50 3.54
CA LEU A 97 14.98 -15.06 2.32
C LEU A 97 16.42 -15.58 2.34
N THR A 98 16.68 -16.64 1.60
CA THR A 98 17.99 -17.31 1.51
C THR A 98 18.52 -17.36 0.08
N GLU A 99 17.68 -17.06 -0.89
CA GLU A 99 18.05 -16.98 -2.30
C GLU A 99 19.04 -15.83 -2.56
N SER A 100 19.69 -15.83 -3.71
CA SER A 100 20.63 -14.78 -4.10
C SER A 100 19.87 -13.52 -4.51
N LEU A 101 19.62 -12.65 -3.52
CA LEU A 101 18.90 -11.38 -3.70
C LEU A 101 19.79 -10.22 -3.25
N SER A 102 19.81 -9.14 -4.02
CA SER A 102 20.43 -7.87 -3.66
C SER A 102 19.73 -6.73 -4.41
N PRO A 103 19.01 -5.84 -3.74
CA PRO A 103 18.76 -5.77 -2.29
C PRO A 103 17.87 -6.90 -1.76
N ALA A 104 17.83 -7.12 -0.43
CA ALA A 104 17.04 -8.16 0.22
C ALA A 104 16.29 -7.64 1.45
N GLY A 105 15.01 -7.97 1.56
CA GLY A 105 14.09 -7.61 2.65
C GLY A 105 12.66 -8.01 2.27
N LEU A 106 11.69 -7.80 3.14
CA LEU A 106 10.27 -7.97 2.79
C LEU A 106 9.94 -7.15 1.53
N PHE A 107 10.44 -5.92 1.48
CA PHE A 107 10.51 -5.07 0.29
C PHE A 107 11.95 -5.08 -0.22
N LEU A 108 12.18 -5.33 -1.51
CA LEU A 108 13.51 -5.15 -2.07
C LEU A 108 13.85 -3.66 -2.11
N THR A 109 12.94 -2.83 -2.64
CA THR A 109 13.11 -1.39 -2.68
C THR A 109 11.82 -0.66 -2.32
N LEU A 110 11.92 0.26 -1.36
CA LEU A 110 10.89 1.29 -1.13
C LEU A 110 11.26 2.53 -1.92
N GLU A 111 10.38 2.91 -2.84
CA GLU A 111 10.57 4.05 -3.72
C GLU A 111 10.25 5.38 -3.03
N ARG A 112 10.57 6.47 -3.69
CA ARG A 112 10.24 7.82 -3.20
C ARG A 112 8.73 7.98 -3.08
N GLY A 113 8.29 8.42 -1.91
CA GLY A 113 6.88 8.55 -1.55
C GLY A 113 6.25 7.31 -0.95
N ALA A 114 6.98 6.19 -0.87
CA ALA A 114 6.54 5.03 -0.10
C ALA A 114 6.44 5.39 1.39
N PHE A 115 5.39 4.91 2.03
CA PHE A 115 5.18 5.03 3.46
C PHE A 115 4.78 3.68 4.04
N VAL A 116 5.64 3.12 4.89
CA VAL A 116 5.38 1.84 5.59
C VAL A 116 5.27 2.12 7.07
N HIS A 117 4.16 1.75 7.68
CA HIS A 117 3.98 2.02 9.09
C HIS A 117 3.21 0.94 9.85
N ALA A 118 3.38 0.92 11.17
CA ALA A 118 2.69 0.04 12.12
C ALA A 118 2.80 -1.45 11.73
N LEU A 119 3.98 -1.89 11.23
CA LEU A 119 4.23 -3.26 10.74
C LEU A 119 5.26 -3.98 11.62
N LYS A 120 4.95 -5.24 11.97
CA LYS A 120 5.90 -6.15 12.59
C LYS A 120 6.27 -7.26 11.61
N VAL A 121 7.54 -7.56 11.48
CA VAL A 121 8.04 -8.65 10.63
C VAL A 121 8.91 -9.58 11.46
N GLU A 122 8.70 -10.88 11.29
CA GLU A 122 9.49 -11.91 11.95
C GLU A 122 10.08 -12.89 10.93
N GLY A 123 11.37 -13.16 11.02
CA GLY A 123 11.96 -14.12 10.10
C GLY A 123 13.48 -14.12 10.00
N GLN A 124 13.94 -14.58 8.84
CA GLN A 124 15.35 -14.65 8.50
C GLN A 124 15.58 -14.04 7.12
N VAL A 125 16.43 -13.02 7.06
CA VAL A 125 16.92 -12.41 5.82
C VAL A 125 18.42 -12.66 5.76
N ALA A 126 18.81 -13.69 5.02
CA ALA A 126 20.19 -14.15 4.92
C ALA A 126 20.48 -14.58 3.46
N PRO A 127 20.48 -13.64 2.49
CA PRO A 127 20.62 -13.96 1.08
C PRO A 127 21.97 -14.61 0.78
N GLY A 128 21.98 -15.47 -0.25
CA GLY A 128 23.18 -15.99 -0.86
C GLY A 128 23.87 -14.96 -1.77
N GLY A 129 25.02 -15.30 -2.33
CA GLY A 129 25.73 -14.45 -3.31
C GLY A 129 26.25 -13.13 -2.71
N THR A 130 26.11 -12.04 -3.46
CA THR A 130 26.46 -10.69 -2.99
C THR A 130 25.45 -10.24 -1.95
N LYS A 131 25.91 -10.04 -0.73
CA LYS A 131 25.07 -9.77 0.44
C LYS A 131 25.10 -8.29 0.80
N GLU A 132 24.68 -7.45 -0.16
CA GLU A 132 24.63 -6.01 0.01
C GLU A 132 23.19 -5.53 0.13
N PHE A 133 22.98 -4.46 0.89
CA PHE A 133 21.65 -3.85 1.11
C PHE A 133 20.65 -4.86 1.67
N VAL A 134 20.94 -5.36 2.87
CA VAL A 134 20.14 -6.39 3.53
C VAL A 134 19.43 -5.80 4.75
N GLY A 135 18.11 -5.76 4.70
CA GLY A 135 17.27 -5.29 5.80
C GLY A 135 16.13 -6.24 6.12
N GLY A 136 15.64 -6.19 7.33
CA GLY A 136 14.53 -7.04 7.75
C GLY A 136 13.21 -6.66 7.09
N ILE A 137 12.97 -5.36 6.91
CA ILE A 137 11.77 -4.82 6.26
C ILE A 137 12.10 -4.42 4.83
N ALA A 138 13.13 -3.63 4.59
CA ALA A 138 13.49 -3.21 3.25
C ALA A 138 14.99 -3.35 3.02
N GLY A 139 15.40 -3.88 1.87
CA GLY A 139 16.79 -3.93 1.47
C GLY A 139 17.33 -2.55 1.10
N ARG A 140 16.49 -1.71 0.49
CA ARG A 140 16.80 -0.31 0.19
C ARG A 140 15.56 0.55 0.39
N SER A 141 15.70 1.72 1.02
CA SER A 141 14.58 2.63 1.19
C SER A 141 14.92 4.05 0.74
N TYR A 142 14.04 4.61 -0.10
CA TYR A 142 13.95 6.04 -0.43
C TYR A 142 12.65 6.66 0.13
N GLY A 143 11.83 5.84 0.80
CA GLY A 143 10.58 6.21 1.45
C GLY A 143 10.73 6.39 2.95
N THR A 144 9.61 6.40 3.64
CA THR A 144 9.52 6.55 5.10
C THR A 144 9.06 5.22 5.72
N ILE A 145 9.70 4.83 6.81
CA ILE A 145 9.32 3.68 7.63
C ILE A 145 9.12 4.16 9.06
N GLU A 146 7.92 3.97 9.62
CA GLU A 146 7.56 4.42 10.96
C GLU A 146 6.88 3.33 11.76
N GLU A 147 7.12 3.28 13.06
CA GLU A 147 6.47 2.33 13.98
C GLU A 147 6.58 0.87 13.54
N CYS A 148 7.67 0.53 12.85
CA CYS A 148 7.92 -0.81 12.35
C CYS A 148 8.99 -1.52 13.17
N SER A 149 8.88 -2.85 13.25
CA SER A 149 9.86 -3.68 13.93
C SER A 149 10.18 -4.94 13.13
N PHE A 150 11.43 -5.37 13.23
CA PHE A 150 11.87 -6.68 12.75
C PHE A 150 12.41 -7.52 13.91
N PHE A 151 11.95 -8.74 14.00
CA PHE A 151 12.44 -9.71 14.97
C PHE A 151 12.96 -10.96 14.26
N GLY A 152 14.27 -11.22 14.37
CA GLY A 152 14.86 -12.37 13.71
C GLY A 152 16.33 -12.17 13.35
N VAL A 153 16.74 -12.80 12.26
CA VAL A 153 18.12 -12.83 11.81
C VAL A 153 18.27 -12.08 10.50
N VAL A 154 19.17 -11.08 10.48
CA VAL A 154 19.61 -10.42 9.25
C VAL A 154 21.10 -10.70 9.08
N LYS A 155 21.51 -11.21 7.92
CA LYS A 155 22.92 -11.49 7.59
C LYS A 155 23.27 -10.90 6.22
N GLY A 156 24.36 -10.18 6.18
CA GLY A 156 24.91 -9.60 4.96
C GLY A 156 26.37 -9.25 5.11
N GLU A 157 26.97 -8.66 4.09
CA GLU A 157 28.38 -8.26 4.04
C GLU A 157 28.56 -6.74 4.05
N SER A 158 27.62 -6.01 3.44
CA SER A 158 27.68 -4.56 3.32
C SER A 158 26.28 -3.95 3.38
N ALA A 159 26.14 -2.77 4.02
CA ALA A 159 24.88 -2.08 4.21
C ALA A 159 23.79 -3.00 4.78
N VAL A 160 23.99 -3.46 6.02
CA VAL A 160 23.12 -4.42 6.71
C VAL A 160 22.46 -3.73 7.90
N GLY A 161 21.15 -3.80 7.97
CA GLY A 161 20.37 -3.24 9.09
C GLY A 161 19.22 -4.13 9.51
N GLY A 162 18.74 -3.93 10.74
CA GLY A 162 17.57 -4.67 11.24
C GLY A 162 16.29 -4.30 10.52
N ILE A 163 16.18 -3.06 10.05
CA ILE A 163 15.01 -2.52 9.33
C ILE A 163 15.36 -2.31 7.85
N VAL A 164 16.42 -1.57 7.55
CA VAL A 164 16.93 -1.27 6.20
C VAL A 164 18.44 -1.44 6.20
#